data_28e7c222a9de4d172a53f5e5dc931efc
#
_entry.id   28e7c222a9de4d172a53f5e5dc931efc
#
_cell.length_a   1.000
_cell.length_b   1.000
_cell.length_c   1.000
_cell.angle_alpha   90.00
_cell.angle_beta   90.00
_cell.angle_gamma   90.00
#
_symmetry.space_group_name_H-M   'P 1'
#
loop_
_entity.id
_entity.type
_entity.pdbx_description
1 polymer ?
#
loop_
_entity_poly.entity_id
_entity_poly.type
_entity_poly.pdbx_seq_one_letter_code
_entity_poly.pdbx_strand_id
1 'polypeptide(L)'
;RFVLRKALEAHLPVILAVNKTDRPDARIEEVEGEAQDLLLGLASDLSEDHPDIDVDAVLDVPTVYLSGRAGAASHTRPADGTLPDNADLEPLFETILERVPAPSFDDEHPLQAHVTNLDSSPFLGRIALLRVHNGWIKKGQNVAWVKHDGSVANVRITELMLTKALTRYPAEQAGPGDIVAIAGIE
;
A
#
# COMPACT_ATOMS: atom_id res chain seq x y z
N ARG A 1 9.08 -12.88 -6.82
CA ARG A 1 8.82 -12.78 -8.27
C ARG A 1 7.35 -12.51 -8.60
N PHE A 2 6.40 -13.37 -8.16
CA PHE A 2 4.97 -13.20 -8.51
C PHE A 2 4.39 -11.83 -8.08
N VAL A 3 4.56 -11.44 -6.81
CA VAL A 3 4.03 -10.19 -6.28
C VAL A 3 4.63 -8.97 -6.99
N LEU A 4 5.95 -8.98 -7.23
CA LEU A 4 6.63 -7.90 -7.94
C LEU A 4 6.13 -7.76 -9.38
N ARG A 5 5.92 -8.91 -10.08
CA ARG A 5 5.32 -8.89 -11.41
C ARG A 5 3.96 -8.19 -11.41
N LYS A 6 3.09 -8.53 -10.43
CA LYS A 6 1.77 -7.89 -10.31
C LYS A 6 1.83 -6.40 -9.95
N ALA A 7 2.84 -5.99 -9.21
CA ALA A 7 3.07 -4.58 -8.93
C ALA A 7 3.46 -3.80 -10.19
N LEU A 8 4.36 -4.35 -11.01
CA LEU A 8 4.76 -3.75 -12.29
C LEU A 8 3.60 -3.71 -13.30
N GLU A 9 2.84 -4.80 -13.44
CA GLU A 9 1.63 -4.84 -14.28
C GLU A 9 0.58 -3.79 -13.85
N ALA A 10 0.52 -3.47 -12.56
CA ALA A 10 -0.38 -2.46 -12.00
C ALA A 10 0.24 -1.06 -11.93
N HIS A 11 1.41 -0.84 -12.51
CA HIS A 11 2.17 0.43 -12.50
C HIS A 11 2.36 1.01 -11.08
N LEU A 12 2.53 0.14 -10.09
CA LEU A 12 2.77 0.59 -8.73
C LEU A 12 4.23 1.06 -8.58
N PRO A 13 4.46 2.18 -7.88
CA PRO A 13 5.82 2.60 -7.57
C PRO A 13 6.50 1.57 -6.68
N VAL A 14 7.76 1.27 -6.99
CA VAL A 14 8.57 0.28 -6.28
C VAL A 14 9.69 0.99 -5.54
N ILE A 15 9.94 0.58 -4.30
CA ILE A 15 11.07 0.98 -3.48
C ILE A 15 11.79 -0.30 -3.03
N LEU A 16 13.09 -0.39 -3.23
CA LEU A 16 13.90 -1.51 -2.75
C LEU A 16 14.33 -1.24 -1.31
N ALA A 17 13.82 -2.02 -0.37
CA ALA A 17 14.14 -1.91 1.05
C ALA A 17 15.00 -3.11 1.48
N VAL A 18 16.31 -2.93 1.58
CA VAL A 18 17.26 -3.96 2.02
C VAL A 18 17.30 -3.96 3.55
N ASN A 19 16.58 -4.89 4.15
CA ASN A 19 16.42 -4.96 5.61
C ASN A 19 17.38 -5.98 6.27
N LYS A 20 17.55 -5.86 7.60
CA LYS A 20 18.40 -6.71 8.42
C LYS A 20 19.90 -6.54 8.11
N THR A 21 20.30 -5.34 7.75
CA THR A 21 21.70 -5.03 7.45
C THR A 21 22.63 -5.17 8.66
N ASP A 22 22.07 -5.12 9.87
CA ASP A 22 22.75 -5.29 11.15
C ASP A 22 23.14 -6.76 11.50
N ARG A 23 22.76 -7.71 10.66
CA ARG A 23 23.11 -9.12 10.94
C ARG A 23 24.55 -9.42 10.53
N PRO A 24 25.27 -10.22 11.33
CA PRO A 24 26.64 -10.65 11.00
C PRO A 24 26.74 -11.47 9.70
N ASP A 25 25.63 -12.08 9.27
CA ASP A 25 25.51 -12.86 8.04
C ASP A 25 24.79 -12.08 6.92
N ALA A 26 24.73 -10.75 7.02
CA ALA A 26 24.14 -9.91 5.99
C ALA A 26 24.95 -9.99 4.67
N ARG A 27 24.22 -10.12 3.57
CA ARG A 27 24.79 -10.15 2.20
C ARG A 27 24.22 -9.00 1.41
N ILE A 28 24.49 -7.77 1.87
CA ILE A 28 23.80 -6.56 1.42
C ILE A 28 23.98 -6.35 -0.08
N GLU A 29 25.22 -6.34 -0.56
CA GLU A 29 25.54 -6.12 -1.97
C GLU A 29 24.98 -7.21 -2.88
N GLU A 30 25.10 -8.48 -2.48
CA GLU A 30 24.59 -9.61 -3.24
C GLU A 30 23.06 -9.56 -3.36
N VAL A 31 22.34 -9.32 -2.24
CA VAL A 31 20.88 -9.26 -2.22
C VAL A 31 20.35 -8.06 -3.00
N GLU A 32 21.02 -6.94 -2.94
CA GLU A 32 20.69 -5.75 -3.74
C GLU A 32 20.84 -6.05 -5.24
N GLY A 33 21.98 -6.65 -5.66
CA GLY A 33 22.21 -7.05 -7.04
C GLY A 33 21.16 -8.05 -7.54
N GLU A 34 20.87 -9.11 -6.77
CA GLU A 34 19.81 -10.08 -7.10
C GLU A 34 18.42 -9.43 -7.26
N ALA A 35 18.10 -8.43 -6.42
CA ALA A 35 16.83 -7.72 -6.49
C ALA A 35 16.75 -6.82 -7.73
N GLN A 36 17.83 -6.13 -8.08
CA GLN A 36 17.92 -5.30 -9.29
C GLN A 36 17.83 -6.16 -10.56
N ASP A 37 18.57 -7.27 -10.62
CA ASP A 37 18.48 -8.23 -11.73
C ASP A 37 17.07 -8.79 -11.90
N LEU A 38 16.40 -9.10 -10.79
CA LEU A 38 15.02 -9.56 -10.82
C LEU A 38 14.05 -8.50 -11.34
N LEU A 39 14.21 -7.25 -10.90
CA LEU A 39 13.40 -6.12 -11.36
C LEU A 39 13.57 -5.91 -12.86
N LEU A 40 14.80 -5.81 -13.32
CA LEU A 40 15.13 -5.60 -14.73
C LEU A 40 14.62 -6.74 -15.61
N GLY A 41 14.85 -7.99 -15.19
CA GLY A 41 14.36 -9.17 -15.91
C GLY A 41 12.84 -9.21 -16.01
N LEU A 42 12.11 -8.87 -14.93
CA LEU A 42 10.66 -8.83 -14.97
C LEU A 42 10.11 -7.68 -15.81
N ALA A 43 10.71 -6.50 -15.76
CA ALA A 43 10.30 -5.37 -16.58
C ALA A 43 10.52 -5.66 -18.07
N SER A 44 11.66 -6.27 -18.42
CA SER A 44 11.95 -6.70 -19.80
C SER A 44 10.95 -7.75 -20.29
N ASP A 45 10.68 -8.79 -19.48
CA ASP A 45 9.70 -9.84 -19.83
C ASP A 45 8.28 -9.23 -20.03
N LEU A 46 7.91 -8.24 -19.22
CA LEU A 46 6.59 -7.63 -19.27
C LEU A 46 6.44 -6.63 -20.42
N SER A 47 7.50 -5.95 -20.81
CA SER A 47 7.45 -4.91 -21.86
C SER A 47 7.04 -5.46 -23.23
N GLU A 48 7.15 -6.78 -23.46
CA GLU A 48 6.68 -7.44 -24.67
C GLU A 48 5.13 -7.42 -24.77
N ASP A 49 4.44 -7.64 -23.63
CA ASP A 49 2.98 -7.67 -23.54
C ASP A 49 2.39 -6.31 -23.09
N HIS A 50 3.18 -5.49 -22.43
CA HIS A 50 2.83 -4.21 -21.83
C HIS A 50 3.82 -3.12 -22.27
N PRO A 51 3.69 -2.56 -23.49
CA PRO A 51 4.64 -1.59 -24.03
C PRO A 51 4.67 -0.24 -23.30
N ASP A 52 3.77 -0.04 -22.37
CA ASP A 52 3.69 1.11 -21.45
C ASP A 52 4.56 0.95 -20.18
N ILE A 53 5.16 -0.24 -19.98
CA ILE A 53 6.15 -0.45 -18.93
C ILE A 53 7.50 0.11 -19.38
N ASP A 54 7.96 1.15 -18.70
CA ASP A 54 9.26 1.73 -18.92
C ASP A 54 10.35 0.90 -18.22
N VAL A 55 11.12 0.15 -19.02
CA VAL A 55 12.20 -0.72 -18.52
C VAL A 55 13.33 0.12 -17.92
N ASP A 56 13.58 1.31 -18.45
CA ASP A 56 14.64 2.18 -17.95
C ASP A 56 14.29 2.80 -16.59
N ALA A 57 13.00 3.05 -16.34
CA ALA A 57 12.52 3.53 -15.03
C ALA A 57 12.80 2.55 -13.88
N VAL A 58 12.96 1.26 -14.19
CA VAL A 58 13.30 0.23 -13.19
C VAL A 58 14.74 0.39 -12.68
N LEU A 59 15.63 1.01 -13.46
CA LEU A 59 17.00 1.30 -13.06
C LEU A 59 17.07 2.43 -12.01
N ASP A 60 16.04 3.28 -11.95
CA ASP A 60 15.92 4.40 -11.02
C ASP A 60 15.14 4.03 -9.74
N VAL A 61 14.91 2.74 -9.49
CA VAL A 61 14.25 2.29 -8.26
C VAL A 61 15.11 2.65 -7.04
N PRO A 62 14.60 3.50 -6.13
CA PRO A 62 15.38 3.92 -4.98
C PRO A 62 15.62 2.75 -4.04
N THR A 63 16.83 2.67 -3.53
CA THR A 63 17.24 1.67 -2.53
C THR A 63 17.41 2.34 -1.16
N VAL A 64 16.81 1.73 -0.14
CA VAL A 64 16.95 2.13 1.27
C VAL A 64 17.42 0.93 2.08
N TYR A 65 18.45 1.12 2.89
CA TYR A 65 19.05 0.10 3.74
C TYR A 65 18.49 0.24 5.15
N LEU A 66 18.08 -0.88 5.75
CA LEU A 66 17.29 -0.86 6.98
C LEU A 66 17.81 -1.84 8.04
N SER A 67 17.63 -1.46 9.28
CA SER A 67 17.51 -2.38 10.40
C SER A 67 16.17 -2.14 11.10
N GLY A 68 15.13 -2.86 10.73
CA GLY A 68 13.82 -2.74 11.37
C GLY A 68 13.85 -3.06 12.86
N ARG A 69 14.81 -3.86 13.31
CA ARG A 69 15.04 -4.18 14.75
C ARG A 69 15.57 -2.96 15.51
N ALA A 70 16.52 -2.25 14.90
CA ALA A 70 17.12 -1.05 15.51
C ALA A 70 16.27 0.22 15.27
N GLY A 71 15.31 0.17 14.32
CA GLY A 71 14.56 1.34 13.91
C GLY A 71 15.42 2.34 13.14
N ALA A 72 16.41 1.88 12.36
CA ALA A 72 17.34 2.73 11.63
C ALA A 72 17.27 2.48 10.13
N ALA A 73 17.45 3.54 9.35
CA ALA A 73 17.48 3.51 7.88
C ALA A 73 18.56 4.45 7.33
N SER A 74 19.05 4.18 6.11
CA SER A 74 20.01 5.04 5.40
C SER A 74 19.87 4.88 3.89
N HIS A 75 20.16 5.94 3.14
CA HIS A 75 20.36 5.86 1.69
C HIS A 75 21.79 5.40 1.33
N THR A 76 22.69 5.39 2.29
CA THR A 76 24.05 4.89 2.11
C THR A 76 24.11 3.41 2.43
N ARG A 77 24.70 2.61 1.55
CA ARG A 77 24.90 1.17 1.79
C ARG A 77 25.85 0.97 2.97
N PRO A 78 25.43 0.36 4.08
CA PRO A 78 26.34 0.00 5.15
C PRO A 78 27.22 -1.17 4.77
N ALA A 79 28.33 -1.35 5.45
CA ALA A 79 29.10 -2.59 5.35
C ALA A 79 28.32 -3.76 5.94
N ASP A 80 28.63 -4.99 5.50
CA ASP A 80 27.95 -6.19 5.98
C ASP A 80 28.02 -6.31 7.51
N GLY A 81 26.88 -6.60 8.13
CA GLY A 81 26.75 -6.75 9.57
C GLY A 81 26.82 -5.43 10.36
N THR A 82 26.75 -4.29 9.71
CA THR A 82 26.71 -2.97 10.38
C THR A 82 25.30 -2.38 10.38
N LEU A 83 25.04 -1.49 11.35
CA LEU A 83 23.83 -0.69 11.37
C LEU A 83 23.92 0.41 10.30
N PRO A 84 22.77 0.85 9.74
CA PRO A 84 22.69 2.08 9.00
C PRO A 84 23.26 3.26 9.81
N ASP A 85 23.82 4.25 9.13
CA ASP A 85 24.47 5.43 9.71
C ASP A 85 23.49 6.46 10.29
N ASN A 86 22.16 6.25 10.13
CA ASN A 86 21.11 7.11 10.68
C ASN A 86 20.43 6.45 11.91
N ALA A 87 20.01 7.29 12.85
CA ALA A 87 19.47 6.84 14.14
C ALA A 87 17.96 6.47 14.10
N ASP A 88 17.27 6.71 12.98
CA ASP A 88 15.83 6.53 12.82
C ASP A 88 15.44 6.03 11.41
N LEU A 89 14.13 5.96 11.17
CA LEU A 89 13.54 5.52 9.89
C LEU A 89 13.19 6.69 8.96
N GLU A 90 13.61 7.92 9.26
CA GLU A 90 13.28 9.09 8.44
C GLU A 90 13.65 8.90 6.97
N PRO A 91 14.84 8.38 6.59
CA PRO A 91 15.19 8.14 5.17
C PRO A 91 14.20 7.23 4.44
N LEU A 92 13.64 6.22 5.12
CA LEU A 92 12.59 5.36 4.53
C LEU A 92 11.29 6.15 4.31
N PHE A 93 10.87 6.93 5.30
CA PHE A 93 9.62 7.70 5.20
C PHE A 93 9.72 8.81 4.16
N GLU A 94 10.86 9.49 4.06
CA GLU A 94 11.12 10.47 3.01
C GLU A 94 11.03 9.84 1.62
N THR A 95 11.67 8.68 1.42
CA THR A 95 11.59 7.94 0.15
C THR A 95 10.16 7.55 -0.19
N ILE A 96 9.37 7.10 0.79
CA ILE A 96 7.95 6.77 0.57
C ILE A 96 7.17 8.02 0.16
N LEU A 97 7.34 9.14 0.86
CA LEU A 97 6.63 10.39 0.54
C LEU A 97 7.01 10.97 -0.81
N GLU A 98 8.26 10.79 -1.24
CA GLU A 98 8.75 11.23 -2.54
C GLU A 98 8.22 10.36 -3.69
N ARG A 99 8.20 9.04 -3.50
CA ARG A 99 7.96 8.08 -4.59
C ARG A 99 6.53 7.59 -4.68
N VAL A 100 5.79 7.57 -3.57
CA VAL A 100 4.41 7.10 -3.56
C VAL A 100 3.46 8.29 -3.71
N PRO A 101 2.71 8.39 -4.81
CA PRO A 101 1.82 9.51 -5.03
C PRO A 101 0.69 9.52 -4.00
N ALA A 102 0.29 10.70 -3.57
CA ALA A 102 -0.92 10.87 -2.78
C ALA A 102 -2.16 10.41 -3.55
N PRO A 103 -3.25 9.99 -2.88
CA PRO A 103 -4.50 9.67 -3.54
C PRO A 103 -5.01 10.84 -4.39
N SER A 104 -5.34 10.57 -5.65
CA SER A 104 -6.02 11.53 -6.54
C SER A 104 -7.52 11.35 -6.40
N PHE A 105 -8.25 12.45 -6.33
CA PHE A 105 -9.72 12.44 -6.22
C PHE A 105 -10.31 13.72 -6.82
N ASP A 106 -11.61 13.68 -7.09
CA ASP A 106 -12.39 14.82 -7.53
C ASP A 106 -13.26 15.32 -6.37
N ASP A 107 -13.05 16.56 -5.95
CA ASP A 107 -13.75 17.18 -4.81
C ASP A 107 -15.28 17.29 -5.02
N GLU A 108 -15.74 17.38 -6.27
CA GLU A 108 -17.15 17.49 -6.62
C GLU A 108 -17.82 16.13 -6.87
N HIS A 109 -17.04 15.06 -6.92
CA HIS A 109 -17.57 13.73 -7.17
C HIS A 109 -18.35 13.19 -5.97
N PRO A 110 -19.54 12.58 -6.17
CA PRO A 110 -20.24 11.88 -5.08
C PRO A 110 -19.42 10.71 -4.54
N LEU A 111 -19.85 10.15 -3.40
CA LEU A 111 -19.19 9.00 -2.79
C LEU A 111 -18.98 7.87 -3.80
N GLN A 112 -17.73 7.49 -3.96
CA GLN A 112 -17.28 6.31 -4.69
C GLN A 112 -16.31 5.54 -3.82
N ALA A 113 -16.66 4.30 -3.49
CA ALA A 113 -15.84 3.44 -2.66
C ALA A 113 -15.85 2.01 -3.20
N HIS A 114 -14.73 1.31 -3.05
CA HIS A 114 -14.56 -0.05 -3.53
C HIS A 114 -14.32 -1.00 -2.36
N VAL A 115 -15.21 -1.99 -2.21
CA VAL A 115 -15.03 -3.06 -1.23
C VAL A 115 -13.94 -4.01 -1.72
N THR A 116 -12.88 -4.13 -0.92
CA THR A 116 -11.71 -4.95 -1.25
C THR A 116 -11.68 -6.26 -0.46
N ASN A 117 -12.29 -6.29 0.72
CA ASN A 117 -12.27 -7.46 1.58
C ASN A 117 -13.49 -7.50 2.50
N LEU A 118 -13.77 -8.67 3.04
CA LEU A 118 -14.84 -8.91 4.02
C LEU A 118 -14.23 -9.45 5.31
N ASP A 119 -14.82 -9.04 6.42
CA ASP A 119 -14.51 -9.48 7.76
C ASP A 119 -15.81 -9.73 8.53
N SER A 120 -15.75 -10.21 9.75
CA SER A 120 -16.91 -10.43 10.58
C SER A 120 -16.63 -10.16 12.05
N SER A 121 -17.67 -9.73 12.76
CA SER A 121 -17.64 -9.56 14.20
C SER A 121 -18.87 -10.22 14.82
N PRO A 122 -18.74 -10.90 15.98
CA PRO A 122 -19.90 -11.45 16.69
C PRO A 122 -20.95 -10.41 17.09
N PHE A 123 -20.53 -9.13 17.19
CA PHE A 123 -21.41 -8.03 17.64
C PHE A 123 -21.95 -7.19 16.48
N LEU A 124 -21.16 -7.01 15.41
CA LEU A 124 -21.51 -6.14 14.29
C LEU A 124 -21.95 -6.93 13.05
N GLY A 125 -21.86 -8.26 13.09
CA GLY A 125 -22.14 -9.09 11.92
C GLY A 125 -21.06 -8.95 10.85
N ARG A 126 -21.48 -8.89 9.58
CA ARG A 126 -20.59 -8.72 8.43
C ARG A 126 -19.99 -7.32 8.41
N ILE A 127 -18.71 -7.27 8.16
CA ILE A 127 -17.92 -6.02 8.02
C ILE A 127 -17.34 -6.00 6.61
N ALA A 128 -17.54 -4.91 5.88
CA ALA A 128 -16.89 -4.67 4.61
C ALA A 128 -15.69 -3.73 4.81
N LEU A 129 -14.54 -4.14 4.30
CA LEU A 129 -13.34 -3.28 4.20
C LEU A 129 -13.33 -2.65 2.82
N LEU A 130 -13.25 -1.34 2.77
CA LEU A 130 -13.32 -0.60 1.53
C LEU A 130 -12.34 0.58 1.51
N ARG A 131 -11.92 0.96 0.30
CA ARG A 131 -11.20 2.19 0.05
C ARG A 131 -12.16 3.23 -0.51
N VAL A 132 -12.14 4.42 0.07
CA VAL A 132 -12.85 5.59 -0.48
C VAL A 132 -12.01 6.18 -1.61
N HIS A 133 -12.58 6.27 -2.81
CA HIS A 133 -11.92 6.86 -3.97
C HIS A 133 -12.30 8.33 -4.14
N ASN A 134 -13.60 8.65 -4.05
CA ASN A 134 -14.11 10.00 -4.17
C ASN A 134 -15.21 10.25 -3.15
N GLY A 135 -15.44 11.53 -2.84
CA GLY A 135 -16.48 11.95 -1.90
C GLY A 135 -16.23 11.49 -0.47
N TRP A 136 -17.24 11.58 0.37
CA TRP A 136 -17.15 11.30 1.79
C TRP A 136 -18.18 10.25 2.22
N ILE A 137 -17.74 9.29 3.03
CA ILE A 137 -18.59 8.32 3.70
C ILE A 137 -18.81 8.73 5.14
N LYS A 138 -20.06 8.64 5.62
CA LYS A 138 -20.44 9.02 6.99
C LYS A 138 -21.21 7.93 7.69
N LYS A 139 -21.03 7.81 9.01
CA LYS A 139 -21.87 6.96 9.85
C LYS A 139 -23.33 7.42 9.75
N GLY A 140 -24.24 6.47 9.62
CA GLY A 140 -25.68 6.73 9.47
C GLY A 140 -26.14 7.11 8.07
N GLN A 141 -25.23 7.30 7.10
CA GLN A 141 -25.53 7.62 5.71
C GLN A 141 -26.22 6.45 5.00
N ASN A 142 -27.17 6.75 4.13
CA ASN A 142 -27.69 5.80 3.16
C ASN A 142 -26.86 5.87 1.89
N VAL A 143 -26.41 4.72 1.40
CA VAL A 143 -25.58 4.60 0.21
C VAL A 143 -26.13 3.57 -0.77
N ALA A 144 -25.85 3.73 -2.04
CA ALA A 144 -26.14 2.73 -3.05
C ALA A 144 -25.02 1.67 -3.04
N TRP A 145 -25.38 0.43 -2.78
CA TRP A 145 -24.48 -0.71 -2.90
C TRP A 145 -24.69 -1.37 -4.26
N VAL A 146 -23.70 -1.25 -5.14
CA VAL A 146 -23.67 -1.95 -6.42
C VAL A 146 -23.08 -3.34 -6.19
N LYS A 147 -23.87 -4.37 -6.46
CA LYS A 147 -23.47 -5.77 -6.30
C LYS A 147 -22.77 -6.29 -7.54
N HIS A 148 -22.13 -7.46 -7.42
CA HIS A 148 -21.39 -8.10 -8.51
C HIS A 148 -22.27 -8.42 -9.74
N ASP A 149 -23.56 -8.72 -9.52
CA ASP A 149 -24.53 -8.97 -10.58
C ASP A 149 -25.09 -7.69 -11.24
N GLY A 150 -24.59 -6.52 -10.85
CA GLY A 150 -25.04 -5.22 -11.34
C GLY A 150 -26.31 -4.70 -10.64
N SER A 151 -26.94 -5.47 -9.74
CA SER A 151 -28.07 -4.98 -8.97
C SER A 151 -27.63 -3.92 -7.96
N VAL A 152 -28.54 -2.99 -7.65
CA VAL A 152 -28.26 -1.90 -6.70
C VAL A 152 -29.22 -2.03 -5.50
N ALA A 153 -28.66 -1.99 -4.32
CA ALA A 153 -29.41 -1.98 -3.07
C ALA A 153 -29.09 -0.71 -2.28
N ASN A 154 -30.11 -0.11 -1.64
CA ASN A 154 -29.88 0.96 -0.68
C ASN A 154 -29.57 0.35 0.69
N VAL A 155 -28.44 0.72 1.26
CA VAL A 155 -27.99 0.24 2.57
C VAL A 155 -27.64 1.42 3.45
N ARG A 156 -27.80 1.25 4.77
CA ARG A 156 -27.42 2.26 5.74
C ARG A 156 -26.14 1.84 6.44
N ILE A 157 -25.16 2.74 6.46
CA ILE A 157 -23.91 2.53 7.20
C ILE A 157 -24.20 2.66 8.69
N THR A 158 -24.29 1.53 9.40
CA THR A 158 -24.60 1.55 10.85
C THR A 158 -23.36 1.85 11.67
N GLU A 159 -22.20 1.34 11.25
CA GLU A 159 -20.92 1.64 11.87
C GLU A 159 -19.87 1.98 10.80
N LEU A 160 -19.02 2.95 11.13
CA LEU A 160 -17.87 3.36 10.36
C LEU A 160 -16.64 3.35 11.27
N MET A 161 -15.59 2.70 10.86
CA MET A 161 -14.38 2.54 11.65
C MET A 161 -13.15 2.81 10.79
N LEU A 162 -12.20 3.53 11.36
CA LEU A 162 -10.83 3.67 10.84
C LEU A 162 -9.90 2.73 11.60
N THR A 163 -8.74 2.43 11.01
CA THR A 163 -7.72 1.60 11.65
C THR A 163 -6.51 2.47 12.01
N LYS A 164 -6.07 2.40 13.27
CA LYS A 164 -4.82 2.99 13.73
C LYS A 164 -3.95 1.88 14.31
N ALA A 165 -2.78 1.68 13.73
CA ALA A 165 -1.95 0.52 13.97
C ALA A 165 -2.75 -0.78 13.74
N LEU A 166 -3.02 -1.57 14.77
CA LEU A 166 -3.78 -2.83 14.68
C LEU A 166 -5.20 -2.74 15.25
N THR A 167 -5.63 -1.55 15.67
CA THR A 167 -6.92 -1.37 16.35
C THR A 167 -7.86 -0.53 15.49
N ARG A 168 -9.09 -1.02 15.34
CA ARG A 168 -10.20 -0.24 14.75
C ARG A 168 -10.83 0.66 15.80
N TYR A 169 -11.14 1.87 15.41
CA TYR A 169 -11.82 2.84 16.25
C TYR A 169 -12.97 3.50 15.49
N PRO A 170 -14.08 3.85 16.17
CA PRO A 170 -15.22 4.50 15.53
C PRO A 170 -14.83 5.84 14.92
N ALA A 171 -15.42 6.14 13.75
CA ALA A 171 -15.26 7.40 13.06
C ALA A 171 -16.64 7.92 12.63
N GLU A 172 -16.79 9.24 12.58
CA GLU A 172 -18.03 9.87 12.11
C GLU A 172 -18.03 10.03 10.59
N GLN A 173 -16.85 10.21 9.99
CA GLN A 173 -16.68 10.32 8.56
C GLN A 173 -15.28 9.89 8.12
N ALA A 174 -15.16 9.54 6.84
CA ALA A 174 -13.88 9.29 6.16
C ALA A 174 -13.94 9.80 4.72
N GLY A 175 -12.79 10.14 4.16
CA GLY A 175 -12.66 10.79 2.87
C GLY A 175 -11.81 10.01 1.87
N PRO A 176 -11.52 10.63 0.70
CA PRO A 176 -10.74 10.01 -0.35
C PRO A 176 -9.36 9.54 0.12
N GLY A 177 -9.00 8.31 -0.26
CA GLY A 177 -7.75 7.66 0.15
C GLY A 177 -7.86 6.84 1.43
N ASP A 178 -8.86 7.07 2.28
CA ASP A 178 -9.05 6.31 3.51
C ASP A 178 -9.45 4.85 3.22
N ILE A 179 -8.88 3.95 4.03
CA ILE A 179 -9.32 2.55 4.10
C ILE A 179 -10.15 2.40 5.37
N VAL A 180 -11.42 2.06 5.21
CA VAL A 180 -12.38 2.00 6.30
C VAL A 180 -13.04 0.63 6.41
N ALA A 181 -13.53 0.34 7.60
CA ALA A 181 -14.40 -0.80 7.87
C ALA A 181 -15.82 -0.28 8.14
N ILE A 182 -16.82 -0.88 7.48
CA ILE A 182 -18.22 -0.52 7.65
C ILE A 182 -19.05 -1.73 8.00
N ALA A 183 -20.11 -1.52 8.79
CA ALA A 183 -21.16 -2.49 9.07
C ALA A 183 -22.54 -1.96 8.65
N GLY A 184 -23.54 -2.87 8.60
CA GLY A 184 -24.90 -2.55 8.14
C GLY A 184 -25.18 -2.97 6.71
N ILE A 185 -24.27 -3.74 6.10
CA ILE A 185 -24.41 -4.34 4.77
C ILE A 185 -24.67 -5.84 4.96
N GLU A 186 -25.90 -6.28 4.77
CA GLU A 186 -26.30 -7.69 4.86
C GLU A 186 -26.56 -8.31 3.48
#